data_b5a27285cb33105acf01e4441431452b
#
_entry.id   b5a27285cb33105acf01e4441431452b
#
_cell.length_a   1.000
_cell.length_b   1.000
_cell.length_c   1.000
_cell.angle_alpha   90.00
_cell.angle_beta   90.00
_cell.angle_gamma   90.00
#
_symmetry.space_group_name_H-M   'P 1'
#
loop_
_entity.id
_entity.type
_entity.pdbx_description
1 polymer ?
#
loop_
_entity_poly.entity_id
_entity_poly.type
_entity_poly.pdbx_seq_one_letter_code
_entity_poly.pdbx_strand_id
1 'polypeptide(L)'
;MGPNTADAAPSRAADAAPSRARASAKGVPVPDDLLAPPPSSSSAAELPALERLHVQSVYDEIAEQWHSTRYRAWPRVEEFVRALPPSSLVADLGCGNGKMAAACRAGAHYAVGCDFSAGLVRIAALQQNLDAQVADVMALPYRAGAFDAALSIAVLHHVSSEPRRALLVAETLRVLRPGGVALFYAWAQEQHAGRSGHRFERQDVFVAWHQRDGATGAAGDVLQRYCHVYCEGELRALVAATPGCRVVDEYYDTGNWCVVAEKVG
;
A
#
# COMPACT_ATOMS: atom_id res chain seq x y z
N MET A 1 -1.88 66.94 -11.97
CA MET A 1 -2.23 65.60 -12.49
C MET A 1 -1.15 64.65 -12.03
N GLY A 2 -1.34 64.04 -10.89
CA GLY A 2 -0.37 63.12 -10.30
C GLY A 2 -0.78 61.68 -10.57
N PRO A 3 0.16 60.75 -10.65
CA PRO A 3 -0.12 59.35 -10.88
C PRO A 3 -0.49 58.63 -9.58
N ASN A 4 -1.46 57.80 -9.74
CA ASN A 4 -2.07 56.92 -8.75
C ASN A 4 -1.09 55.77 -8.39
N THR A 5 -0.62 55.74 -7.14
CA THR A 5 0.17 54.64 -6.60
C THR A 5 -0.76 53.54 -6.07
N ALA A 6 -0.84 52.41 -6.75
CA ALA A 6 -1.52 51.25 -6.28
C ALA A 6 -0.72 50.56 -5.16
N ASP A 7 -1.33 50.50 -3.99
CA ASP A 7 -0.84 49.79 -2.81
C ASP A 7 -0.78 48.25 -3.08
N ALA A 8 0.41 47.69 -3.00
CA ALA A 8 0.63 46.26 -3.00
C ALA A 8 0.41 45.73 -1.58
N ALA A 9 -0.60 44.91 -1.38
CA ALA A 9 -0.83 44.20 -0.14
C ALA A 9 0.28 43.17 0.12
N PRO A 10 0.73 42.99 1.36
CA PRO A 10 1.76 42.01 1.69
C PRO A 10 1.21 40.59 1.66
N SER A 11 1.89 39.71 0.93
CA SER A 11 1.69 38.26 0.90
C SER A 11 1.81 37.72 2.33
N ARG A 12 0.71 37.18 2.86
CA ARG A 12 0.74 36.38 4.08
C ARG A 12 1.48 35.09 3.81
N ALA A 13 2.71 34.96 4.33
CA ALA A 13 3.38 33.70 4.52
C ALA A 13 2.49 32.80 5.41
N ALA A 14 2.08 31.68 4.90
CA ALA A 14 1.39 30.65 5.68
C ALA A 14 2.38 30.09 6.70
N ASP A 15 2.18 30.44 7.97
CA ASP A 15 2.84 29.82 9.11
C ASP A 15 2.58 28.30 9.07
N ALA A 16 3.59 27.54 8.68
CA ALA A 16 3.61 26.10 8.86
C ALA A 16 3.70 25.82 10.37
N ALA A 17 2.62 25.34 10.95
CA ALA A 17 2.61 24.87 12.33
C ALA A 17 3.75 23.85 12.52
N PRO A 18 4.51 23.89 13.64
CA PRO A 18 5.60 22.98 13.88
C PRO A 18 5.06 21.55 13.94
N SER A 19 5.54 20.69 13.04
CA SER A 19 5.24 19.26 13.06
C SER A 19 5.73 18.73 14.39
N ARG A 20 4.80 18.34 15.28
CA ARG A 20 5.16 17.56 16.47
C ARG A 20 5.93 16.34 15.97
N ALA A 21 7.20 16.22 16.39
CA ALA A 21 8.03 15.06 16.13
C ALA A 21 7.25 13.83 16.58
N ARG A 22 6.79 13.02 15.64
CA ARG A 22 6.19 11.73 15.94
C ARG A 22 7.28 10.89 16.60
N ALA A 23 7.00 10.37 17.80
CA ALA A 23 7.89 9.42 18.44
C ALA A 23 8.21 8.31 17.44
N SER A 24 9.50 8.04 17.24
CA SER A 24 9.95 6.98 16.32
C SER A 24 9.36 5.65 16.76
N ALA A 25 8.46 5.09 15.98
CA ALA A 25 7.94 3.75 16.24
C ALA A 25 9.04 2.75 15.89
N LYS A 26 9.63 2.13 16.91
CA LYS A 26 10.54 0.99 16.71
C LYS A 26 9.73 -0.21 16.26
N GLY A 27 10.14 -0.85 15.17
CA GLY A 27 9.67 -2.19 14.84
C GLY A 27 10.17 -3.18 15.89
N VAL A 28 9.27 -3.95 16.48
CA VAL A 28 9.65 -5.03 17.40
C VAL A 28 9.87 -6.30 16.58
N PRO A 29 11.02 -7.00 16.70
CA PRO A 29 11.25 -8.24 15.98
C PRO A 29 10.13 -9.26 16.22
N VAL A 30 9.68 -9.92 15.16
CA VAL A 30 8.75 -11.04 15.26
C VAL A 30 9.50 -12.22 15.88
N PRO A 31 8.93 -12.93 16.87
CA PRO A 31 9.49 -14.16 17.41
C PRO A 31 9.68 -15.23 16.32
N ASP A 32 10.80 -15.94 16.35
CA ASP A 32 11.17 -16.90 15.29
C ASP A 32 10.18 -18.09 15.17
N ASP A 33 9.50 -18.46 16.26
CA ASP A 33 8.47 -19.50 16.29
C ASP A 33 7.20 -19.09 15.51
N LEU A 34 6.92 -17.80 15.39
CA LEU A 34 5.80 -17.28 14.57
C LEU A 34 6.18 -17.18 13.08
N LEU A 35 7.48 -17.17 12.76
CA LEU A 35 8.01 -17.14 11.40
C LEU A 35 8.27 -18.56 10.85
N ALA A 36 8.06 -19.59 11.65
CA ALA A 36 8.24 -20.97 11.22
C ALA A 36 7.39 -21.24 9.95
N PRO A 37 7.98 -21.86 8.92
CA PRO A 37 7.23 -22.17 7.71
C PRO A 37 6.03 -23.06 8.05
N PRO A 38 4.88 -22.84 7.37
CA PRO A 38 3.72 -23.71 7.56
C PRO A 38 4.11 -25.17 7.22
N PRO A 39 3.38 -26.16 7.74
CA PRO A 39 3.60 -27.55 7.39
C PRO A 39 3.71 -27.73 5.87
N SER A 40 4.57 -28.63 5.42
CA SER A 40 4.82 -28.89 4.00
C SER A 40 3.59 -29.26 3.17
N SER A 41 2.47 -29.56 3.82
CA SER A 41 1.16 -29.80 3.21
C SER A 41 0.33 -28.54 2.99
N SER A 42 0.72 -27.39 3.53
CA SER A 42 -0.07 -26.16 3.39
C SER A 42 0.17 -25.49 2.03
N SER A 43 -0.92 -25.04 1.40
CA SER A 43 -0.83 -24.26 0.17
C SER A 43 -0.35 -22.84 0.45
N ALA A 44 0.44 -22.25 -0.46
CA ALA A 44 0.82 -20.83 -0.38
C ALA A 44 -0.41 -19.88 -0.39
N ALA A 45 -1.54 -20.34 -0.89
CA ALA A 45 -2.80 -19.58 -0.85
C ALA A 45 -3.50 -19.64 0.52
N GLU A 46 -3.13 -20.56 1.42
CA GLU A 46 -3.70 -20.64 2.76
C GLU A 46 -3.26 -19.47 3.62
N LEU A 47 -4.20 -18.85 4.34
CA LEU A 47 -3.91 -17.68 5.18
C LEU A 47 -3.23 -18.11 6.49
N PRO A 48 -1.94 -17.78 6.72
CA PRO A 48 -1.24 -18.12 7.95
C PRO A 48 -1.86 -17.43 9.19
N ALA A 49 -1.72 -18.07 10.34
CA ALA A 49 -2.20 -17.50 11.61
C ALA A 49 -1.58 -16.13 11.89
N LEU A 50 -0.31 -15.93 11.58
CA LEU A 50 0.39 -14.64 11.72
C LEU A 50 -0.31 -13.53 10.91
N GLU A 51 -0.62 -13.76 9.64
CA GLU A 51 -1.31 -12.78 8.79
C GLU A 51 -2.75 -12.57 9.23
N ARG A 52 -3.45 -13.65 9.60
CA ARG A 52 -4.83 -13.55 10.09
C ARG A 52 -4.94 -12.70 11.36
N LEU A 53 -4.07 -12.94 12.35
CA LEU A 53 -4.12 -12.26 13.65
C LEU A 53 -3.51 -10.85 13.62
N HIS A 54 -2.40 -10.70 12.91
CA HIS A 54 -1.61 -9.47 12.96
C HIS A 54 -1.69 -8.61 11.68
N VAL A 55 -2.52 -9.02 10.70
CA VAL A 55 -2.83 -8.21 9.53
C VAL A 55 -4.34 -8.10 9.37
N GLN A 56 -5.03 -9.17 8.99
CA GLN A 56 -6.47 -9.11 8.68
C GLN A 56 -7.30 -8.59 9.85
N SER A 57 -7.21 -9.25 11.03
CA SER A 57 -7.99 -8.83 12.21
C SER A 57 -7.67 -7.40 12.64
N VAL A 58 -6.40 -7.00 12.54
CA VAL A 58 -6.00 -5.62 12.90
C VAL A 58 -6.63 -4.60 11.96
N TYR A 59 -6.57 -4.82 10.63
CA TYR A 59 -7.15 -3.89 9.67
C TYR A 59 -8.68 -3.84 9.71
N ASP A 60 -9.34 -4.95 10.04
CA ASP A 60 -10.78 -4.96 10.28
C ASP A 60 -11.14 -4.10 11.49
N GLU A 61 -10.37 -4.20 12.57
CA GLU A 61 -10.61 -3.45 13.80
C GLU A 61 -10.33 -1.94 13.65
N ILE A 62 -9.26 -1.58 12.93
CA ILE A 62 -8.83 -0.18 12.81
C ILE A 62 -9.40 0.56 11.58
N ALA A 63 -10.29 -0.05 10.79
CA ALA A 63 -10.70 0.46 9.48
C ALA A 63 -11.11 1.93 9.50
N GLU A 64 -11.95 2.37 10.43
CA GLU A 64 -12.42 3.76 10.55
C GLU A 64 -11.27 4.71 10.94
N GLN A 65 -10.42 4.33 11.90
CA GLN A 65 -9.27 5.14 12.27
C GLN A 65 -8.22 5.20 11.16
N TRP A 66 -8.02 4.09 10.46
CA TRP A 66 -7.13 4.05 9.31
C TRP A 66 -7.57 5.04 8.24
N HIS A 67 -8.85 5.04 7.91
CA HIS A 67 -9.44 5.97 6.95
C HIS A 67 -9.18 7.42 7.34
N SER A 68 -9.38 7.79 8.59
CA SER A 68 -9.20 9.16 9.09
C SER A 68 -7.77 9.71 8.98
N THR A 69 -6.77 8.86 8.70
CA THR A 69 -5.35 9.22 8.60
C THR A 69 -4.76 9.10 7.18
N ARG A 70 -5.55 8.70 6.18
CA ARG A 70 -5.08 8.36 4.83
C ARG A 70 -5.98 8.98 3.77
N TYR A 71 -5.69 10.25 3.39
CA TYR A 71 -6.59 11.05 2.54
C TYR A 71 -6.22 11.06 1.05
N ARG A 72 -4.94 10.85 0.72
CA ARG A 72 -4.45 11.04 -0.65
C ARG A 72 -3.54 9.89 -1.08
N ALA A 73 -3.51 9.65 -2.38
CA ALA A 73 -2.48 8.87 -3.03
C ALA A 73 -1.11 9.54 -2.85
N TRP A 74 -0.05 8.75 -2.95
CA TRP A 74 1.31 9.31 -2.97
C TRP A 74 1.61 9.94 -4.34
N PRO A 75 2.38 11.05 -4.40
CA PRO A 75 2.58 11.78 -5.66
C PRO A 75 3.10 10.92 -6.81
N ARG A 76 4.07 10.02 -6.54
CA ARG A 76 4.60 9.13 -7.57
C ARG A 76 3.62 8.04 -8.03
N VAL A 77 2.68 7.63 -7.18
CA VAL A 77 1.57 6.76 -7.59
C VAL A 77 0.60 7.53 -8.49
N GLU A 78 0.30 8.79 -8.18
CA GLU A 78 -0.51 9.64 -9.04
C GLU A 78 0.16 9.89 -10.40
N GLU A 79 1.49 10.07 -10.42
CA GLU A 79 2.29 10.19 -11.66
C GLU A 79 2.19 8.92 -12.51
N PHE A 80 2.37 7.74 -11.88
CA PHE A 80 2.22 6.46 -12.57
C PHE A 80 0.83 6.30 -13.18
N VAL A 81 -0.22 6.57 -12.40
CA VAL A 81 -1.61 6.48 -12.89
C VAL A 81 -1.86 7.45 -14.04
N ARG A 82 -1.35 8.69 -13.95
CA ARG A 82 -1.51 9.70 -14.99
C ARG A 82 -0.79 9.34 -16.31
N ALA A 83 0.30 8.56 -16.20
CA ALA A 83 1.07 8.11 -17.37
C ALA A 83 0.44 6.91 -18.10
N LEU A 84 -0.59 6.29 -17.54
CA LEU A 84 -1.30 5.18 -18.18
C LEU A 84 -2.00 5.63 -19.47
N PRO A 85 -2.17 4.74 -20.45
CA PRO A 85 -2.99 5.01 -21.63
C PRO A 85 -4.41 5.46 -21.24
N PRO A 86 -5.03 6.38 -21.99
CA PRO A 86 -6.38 6.86 -21.70
C PRO A 86 -7.39 5.70 -21.56
N SER A 87 -8.33 5.85 -20.64
CA SER A 87 -9.41 4.87 -20.39
C SER A 87 -8.92 3.49 -19.92
N SER A 88 -7.74 3.41 -19.31
CA SER A 88 -7.23 2.16 -18.73
C SER A 88 -8.14 1.61 -17.65
N LEU A 89 -8.29 0.28 -17.62
CA LEU A 89 -8.90 -0.46 -16.52
C LEU A 89 -7.82 -0.82 -15.50
N VAL A 90 -7.94 -0.31 -14.27
CA VAL A 90 -6.92 -0.42 -13.22
C VAL A 90 -7.41 -1.32 -12.09
N ALA A 91 -6.63 -2.33 -11.71
CA ALA A 91 -6.86 -3.13 -10.51
C ALA A 91 -6.13 -2.48 -9.31
N ASP A 92 -6.84 -2.12 -8.25
CA ASP A 92 -6.27 -1.66 -6.97
C ASP A 92 -6.30 -2.84 -5.98
N LEU A 93 -5.17 -3.54 -5.88
CA LEU A 93 -5.02 -4.79 -5.14
C LEU A 93 -4.54 -4.52 -3.71
N GLY A 94 -5.39 -4.79 -2.72
CA GLY A 94 -5.25 -4.29 -1.36
C GLY A 94 -5.59 -2.80 -1.30
N CYS A 95 -6.75 -2.44 -1.84
CA CYS A 95 -7.16 -1.04 -2.04
C CYS A 95 -7.36 -0.26 -0.73
N GLY A 96 -7.45 -0.95 0.41
CA GLY A 96 -7.72 -0.34 1.70
C GLY A 96 -9.00 0.51 1.65
N ASN A 97 -8.88 1.76 2.08
CA ASN A 97 -10.01 2.71 2.05
C ASN A 97 -10.28 3.35 0.66
N GLY A 98 -9.67 2.85 -0.41
CA GLY A 98 -9.93 3.31 -1.78
C GLY A 98 -9.29 4.65 -2.16
N LYS A 99 -8.25 5.09 -1.45
CA LYS A 99 -7.62 6.41 -1.69
C LYS A 99 -7.07 6.61 -3.11
N MET A 100 -6.78 5.52 -3.85
CA MET A 100 -6.28 5.59 -5.24
C MET A 100 -7.38 5.88 -6.25
N ALA A 101 -8.65 5.63 -5.91
CA ALA A 101 -9.78 5.84 -6.81
C ALA A 101 -9.86 7.27 -7.34
N ALA A 102 -9.54 8.28 -6.52
CA ALA A 102 -9.55 9.68 -6.95
C ALA A 102 -8.49 9.97 -8.02
N ALA A 103 -7.28 9.39 -7.88
CA ALA A 103 -6.22 9.53 -8.88
C ALA A 103 -6.59 8.86 -10.21
N CYS A 104 -7.19 7.66 -10.16
CA CYS A 104 -7.68 6.97 -11.35
C CYS A 104 -8.76 7.77 -12.07
N ARG A 105 -9.76 8.31 -11.35
CA ARG A 105 -10.79 9.18 -11.96
C ARG A 105 -10.20 10.45 -12.58
N ALA A 106 -9.24 11.08 -11.90
CA ALA A 106 -8.57 12.28 -12.44
C ALA A 106 -7.79 11.98 -13.73
N GLY A 107 -7.28 10.75 -13.89
CA GLY A 107 -6.65 10.25 -15.12
C GLY A 107 -7.65 9.74 -16.17
N ALA A 108 -8.97 9.85 -15.93
CA ALA A 108 -10.02 9.26 -16.77
C ALA A 108 -9.89 7.73 -16.92
N HIS A 109 -9.46 7.05 -15.86
CA HIS A 109 -9.36 5.60 -15.78
C HIS A 109 -10.49 5.03 -14.93
N TYR A 110 -10.84 3.76 -15.18
CA TYR A 110 -11.76 3.02 -14.33
C TYR A 110 -10.98 2.11 -13.39
N ALA A 111 -11.25 2.24 -12.09
CA ALA A 111 -10.59 1.42 -11.07
C ALA A 111 -11.56 0.41 -10.46
N VAL A 112 -11.07 -0.82 -10.26
CA VAL A 112 -11.74 -1.86 -9.49
C VAL A 112 -10.81 -2.25 -8.36
N GLY A 113 -11.33 -2.23 -7.12
CA GLY A 113 -10.54 -2.53 -5.92
C GLY A 113 -10.87 -3.88 -5.30
N CYS A 114 -9.90 -4.44 -4.58
CA CYS A 114 -10.16 -5.50 -3.63
C CYS A 114 -9.30 -5.33 -2.37
N ASP A 115 -9.84 -5.76 -1.24
CA ASP A 115 -9.10 -5.84 0.03
C ASP A 115 -9.69 -7.00 0.85
N PHE A 116 -8.92 -7.59 1.74
CA PHE A 116 -9.43 -8.66 2.60
C PHE A 116 -10.21 -8.12 3.82
N SER A 117 -10.05 -6.84 4.18
CA SER A 117 -10.81 -6.19 5.23
C SER A 117 -12.18 -5.71 4.72
N ALA A 118 -13.25 -6.33 5.20
CA ALA A 118 -14.61 -5.92 4.88
C ALA A 118 -14.91 -4.47 5.31
N GLY A 119 -14.35 -4.04 6.43
CA GLY A 119 -14.48 -2.66 6.92
C GLY A 119 -13.89 -1.64 5.94
N LEU A 120 -12.68 -1.90 5.45
CA LEU A 120 -12.01 -1.02 4.48
C LEU A 120 -12.72 -1.02 3.12
N VAL A 121 -13.15 -2.19 2.61
CA VAL A 121 -13.91 -2.29 1.35
C VAL A 121 -15.20 -1.49 1.43
N ARG A 122 -15.92 -1.56 2.55
CA ARG A 122 -17.13 -0.76 2.75
C ARG A 122 -16.84 0.74 2.68
N ILE A 123 -15.76 1.20 3.30
CA ILE A 123 -15.33 2.61 3.23
C ILE A 123 -14.96 2.99 1.80
N ALA A 124 -14.19 2.15 1.10
CA ALA A 124 -13.80 2.38 -0.29
C ALA A 124 -15.02 2.54 -1.20
N ALA A 125 -16.00 1.65 -1.07
CA ALA A 125 -17.22 1.70 -1.87
C ALA A 125 -18.07 2.93 -1.55
N LEU A 126 -18.36 3.19 -0.27
CA LEU A 126 -19.32 4.21 0.12
C LEU A 126 -18.74 5.63 0.14
N GLN A 127 -17.46 5.80 0.47
CA GLN A 127 -16.87 7.12 0.66
C GLN A 127 -15.96 7.55 -0.49
N GLN A 128 -15.38 6.58 -1.23
CA GLN A 128 -14.52 6.87 -2.38
C GLN A 128 -15.17 6.53 -3.73
N ASN A 129 -16.38 5.98 -3.71
CA ASN A 129 -17.09 5.54 -4.90
C ASN A 129 -16.20 4.64 -5.78
N LEU A 130 -15.51 3.70 -5.13
CA LEU A 130 -14.72 2.67 -5.79
C LEU A 130 -15.56 1.40 -5.92
N ASP A 131 -15.59 0.82 -7.11
CA ASP A 131 -16.12 -0.53 -7.29
C ASP A 131 -15.15 -1.51 -6.62
N ALA A 132 -15.49 -1.96 -5.41
CA ALA A 132 -14.60 -2.73 -4.55
C ALA A 132 -15.30 -3.96 -3.97
N GLN A 133 -14.53 -5.04 -3.79
CA GLN A 133 -15.01 -6.30 -3.22
C GLN A 133 -14.04 -6.87 -2.20
N VAL A 134 -14.58 -7.66 -1.26
CA VAL A 134 -13.75 -8.40 -0.30
C VAL A 134 -13.11 -9.57 -1.01
N ALA A 135 -11.77 -9.62 -1.04
CA ALA A 135 -11.03 -10.71 -1.65
C ALA A 135 -9.60 -10.81 -1.08
N ASP A 136 -9.04 -12.01 -1.12
CA ASP A 136 -7.62 -12.24 -0.85
C ASP A 136 -6.82 -12.03 -2.14
N VAL A 137 -5.76 -11.24 -2.06
CA VAL A 137 -4.84 -10.99 -3.19
C VAL A 137 -4.06 -12.24 -3.63
N MET A 138 -4.10 -13.32 -2.83
CA MET A 138 -3.55 -14.62 -3.19
C MET A 138 -4.44 -15.44 -4.14
N ALA A 139 -5.70 -15.02 -4.32
CA ALA A 139 -6.67 -15.68 -5.19
C ALA A 139 -7.65 -14.63 -5.73
N LEU A 140 -7.17 -13.79 -6.64
CA LEU A 140 -7.95 -12.67 -7.16
C LEU A 140 -9.17 -13.14 -7.94
N PRO A 141 -10.37 -12.60 -7.66
CA PRO A 141 -11.63 -13.00 -8.30
C PRO A 141 -11.79 -12.37 -9.70
N TYR A 142 -10.68 -12.13 -10.37
CA TYR A 142 -10.65 -11.52 -11.69
C TYR A 142 -10.13 -12.50 -12.74
N ARG A 143 -10.61 -12.35 -13.96
CA ARG A 143 -10.12 -13.14 -15.11
C ARG A 143 -8.68 -12.78 -15.42
N ALA A 144 -7.93 -13.74 -15.95
CA ALA A 144 -6.61 -13.48 -16.52
C ALA A 144 -6.74 -12.47 -17.67
N GLY A 145 -5.78 -11.54 -17.76
CA GLY A 145 -5.71 -10.57 -18.84
C GLY A 145 -6.81 -9.50 -18.84
N ALA A 146 -7.47 -9.26 -17.71
CA ALA A 146 -8.59 -8.32 -17.62
C ALA A 146 -8.16 -6.84 -17.56
N PHE A 147 -7.00 -6.54 -16.98
CA PHE A 147 -6.60 -5.18 -16.62
C PHE A 147 -5.44 -4.65 -17.46
N ASP A 148 -5.46 -3.33 -17.71
CA ASP A 148 -4.37 -2.59 -18.33
C ASP A 148 -3.26 -2.29 -17.34
N ALA A 149 -3.62 -2.02 -16.10
CA ALA A 149 -2.68 -1.74 -15.02
C ALA A 149 -3.14 -2.33 -13.68
N ALA A 150 -2.18 -2.56 -12.78
CA ALA A 150 -2.43 -2.99 -11.42
C ALA A 150 -1.61 -2.17 -10.41
N LEU A 151 -2.21 -1.85 -9.28
CA LEU A 151 -1.57 -1.20 -8.15
C LEU A 151 -1.53 -2.17 -6.98
N SER A 152 -0.36 -2.36 -6.37
CA SER A 152 -0.18 -3.08 -5.10
C SER A 152 0.61 -2.16 -4.16
N ILE A 153 -0.12 -1.25 -3.51
CA ILE A 153 0.46 -0.15 -2.76
C ILE A 153 0.41 -0.42 -1.26
N ALA A 154 1.55 -0.71 -0.67
CA ALA A 154 1.68 -0.99 0.76
C ALA A 154 0.95 -2.29 1.20
N VAL A 155 1.05 -3.34 0.38
CA VAL A 155 0.44 -4.66 0.61
C VAL A 155 1.49 -5.73 0.87
N LEU A 156 2.49 -5.86 -0.01
CA LEU A 156 3.51 -6.92 0.02
C LEU A 156 4.22 -7.06 1.38
N HIS A 157 4.42 -5.95 2.09
CA HIS A 157 5.05 -6.00 3.40
C HIS A 157 4.15 -6.60 4.50
N HIS A 158 2.90 -6.92 4.21
CA HIS A 158 2.00 -7.64 5.13
C HIS A 158 1.95 -9.15 4.87
N VAL A 159 2.69 -9.64 3.87
CA VAL A 159 2.74 -11.06 3.49
C VAL A 159 3.94 -11.72 4.14
N SER A 160 3.69 -12.74 4.97
CA SER A 160 4.67 -13.26 5.93
C SER A 160 5.69 -14.23 5.35
N SER A 161 5.43 -14.84 4.20
CA SER A 161 6.36 -15.81 3.60
C SER A 161 6.69 -15.51 2.15
N GLU A 162 7.91 -15.84 1.74
CA GLU A 162 8.38 -15.63 0.37
C GLU A 162 7.48 -16.32 -0.68
N PRO A 163 7.05 -17.60 -0.51
CA PRO A 163 6.15 -18.23 -1.47
C PRO A 163 4.82 -17.47 -1.64
N ARG A 164 4.29 -16.89 -0.57
CA ARG A 164 3.06 -16.08 -0.63
C ARG A 164 3.32 -14.73 -1.31
N ARG A 165 4.45 -14.09 -1.04
CA ARG A 165 4.86 -12.86 -1.74
C ARG A 165 5.02 -13.11 -3.24
N ALA A 166 5.63 -14.22 -3.63
CA ALA A 166 5.73 -14.62 -5.04
C ALA A 166 4.35 -14.91 -5.66
N LEU A 167 3.45 -15.55 -4.92
CA LEU A 167 2.07 -15.79 -5.37
C LEU A 167 1.31 -14.49 -5.60
N LEU A 168 1.42 -13.50 -4.72
CA LEU A 168 0.80 -12.19 -4.90
C LEU A 168 1.29 -11.52 -6.20
N VAL A 169 2.59 -11.54 -6.46
CA VAL A 169 3.15 -10.99 -7.71
C VAL A 169 2.62 -11.77 -8.92
N ALA A 170 2.60 -13.10 -8.85
CA ALA A 170 2.08 -13.94 -9.93
C ALA A 170 0.58 -13.69 -10.21
N GLU A 171 -0.25 -13.56 -9.17
CA GLU A 171 -1.67 -13.21 -9.30
C GLU A 171 -1.88 -11.82 -9.89
N THR A 172 -1.05 -10.84 -9.48
CA THR A 172 -1.05 -9.49 -10.06
C THR A 172 -0.76 -9.55 -11.57
N LEU A 173 0.27 -10.30 -11.97
CA LEU A 173 0.59 -10.47 -13.40
C LEU A 173 -0.46 -11.28 -14.15
N ARG A 174 -1.07 -12.29 -13.50
CA ARG A 174 -2.13 -13.09 -14.13
C ARG A 174 -3.30 -12.22 -14.59
N VAL A 175 -3.73 -11.28 -13.77
CA VAL A 175 -4.88 -10.42 -14.09
C VAL A 175 -4.56 -9.33 -15.12
N LEU A 176 -3.30 -8.99 -15.33
CA LEU A 176 -2.88 -8.04 -16.36
C LEU A 176 -2.96 -8.68 -17.77
N ARG A 177 -3.35 -7.90 -18.77
CA ARG A 177 -3.17 -8.27 -20.17
C ARG A 177 -1.69 -8.25 -20.57
N PRO A 178 -1.28 -8.93 -21.66
CA PRO A 178 0.06 -8.74 -22.23
C PRO A 178 0.33 -7.25 -22.51
N GLY A 179 1.51 -6.75 -22.11
CA GLY A 179 1.87 -5.34 -22.15
C GLY A 179 1.22 -4.48 -21.05
N GLY A 180 0.40 -5.06 -20.17
CA GLY A 180 -0.12 -4.38 -18.99
C GLY A 180 0.98 -4.16 -17.93
N VAL A 181 0.83 -3.12 -17.11
CA VAL A 181 1.86 -2.69 -16.16
C VAL A 181 1.38 -2.78 -14.72
N ALA A 182 2.27 -3.13 -13.80
CA ALA A 182 2.01 -3.14 -12.36
C ALA A 182 2.95 -2.19 -11.62
N LEU A 183 2.44 -1.55 -10.58
CA LEU A 183 3.24 -0.78 -9.63
C LEU A 183 3.15 -1.43 -8.25
N PHE A 184 4.29 -1.84 -7.74
CA PHE A 184 4.45 -2.39 -6.39
C PHE A 184 5.14 -1.37 -5.48
N TYR A 185 4.56 -1.15 -4.29
CA TYR A 185 5.16 -0.38 -3.20
C TYR A 185 5.22 -1.24 -1.96
N ALA A 186 6.40 -1.40 -1.38
CA ALA A 186 6.59 -2.10 -0.10
C ALA A 186 7.52 -1.31 0.81
N TRP A 187 7.26 -1.35 2.12
CA TRP A 187 8.10 -0.65 3.09
C TRP A 187 9.54 -1.10 3.00
N ALA A 188 10.44 -0.13 2.94
CA ALA A 188 11.88 -0.35 2.98
C ALA A 188 12.35 -0.54 4.43
N GLN A 189 13.37 -1.38 4.62
CA GLN A 189 14.08 -1.46 5.89
C GLN A 189 14.87 -0.17 6.14
N GLU A 190 15.42 0.40 5.08
CA GLU A 190 16.15 1.66 5.08
C GLU A 190 15.16 2.82 5.20
N GLN A 191 15.14 3.44 6.36
CA GLN A 191 14.28 4.60 6.62
C GLN A 191 15.15 5.85 6.81
N HIS A 192 14.91 6.88 6.03
CA HIS A 192 15.63 8.14 6.21
C HIS A 192 15.24 8.81 7.53
N ALA A 193 16.23 9.16 8.32
CA ALA A 193 16.05 9.79 9.62
C ALA A 193 15.16 11.04 9.50
N GLY A 194 14.12 11.10 10.32
CA GLY A 194 13.22 12.26 10.45
C GLY A 194 12.07 12.35 9.46
N ARG A 195 11.94 11.44 8.46
CA ARG A 195 10.82 11.46 7.49
C ARG A 195 9.70 10.49 7.78
N SER A 196 10.00 9.21 8.03
CA SER A 196 8.98 8.18 8.28
C SER A 196 8.67 7.96 9.76
N GLY A 197 9.63 8.27 10.64
CA GLY A 197 9.52 7.98 12.07
C GLY A 197 9.65 6.49 12.42
N HIS A 198 9.99 5.62 11.47
CA HIS A 198 10.23 4.21 11.69
C HIS A 198 11.73 3.91 11.80
N ARG A 199 12.07 2.84 12.53
CA ARG A 199 13.40 2.27 12.59
C ARG A 199 13.27 0.77 12.68
N PHE A 200 13.87 0.06 11.73
CA PHE A 200 13.81 -1.38 11.61
C PHE A 200 15.19 -2.00 11.79
N GLU A 201 15.33 -2.88 12.79
CA GLU A 201 16.57 -3.63 13.05
C GLU A 201 16.57 -5.00 12.36
N ARG A 202 15.37 -5.53 12.04
CA ARG A 202 15.13 -6.77 11.29
C ARG A 202 14.08 -6.53 10.22
N GLN A 203 14.01 -7.45 9.26
CA GLN A 203 13.01 -7.38 8.19
C GLN A 203 11.61 -7.75 8.69
N ASP A 204 11.49 -8.80 9.50
CA ASP A 204 10.21 -9.24 10.05
C ASP A 204 9.97 -8.60 11.42
N VAL A 205 8.99 -7.68 11.44
CA VAL A 205 8.73 -6.84 12.61
C VAL A 205 7.23 -6.69 12.89
N PHE A 206 6.92 -6.50 14.15
CA PHE A 206 5.64 -5.93 14.57
C PHE A 206 5.74 -4.41 14.65
N VAL A 207 4.78 -3.73 14.03
CA VAL A 207 4.65 -2.27 14.07
C VAL A 207 3.38 -1.91 14.81
N ALA A 208 3.54 -1.22 15.94
CA ALA A 208 2.43 -0.83 16.79
C ALA A 208 1.47 0.14 16.09
N TRP A 209 0.18 -0.12 16.24
CA TRP A 209 -0.89 0.83 15.96
C TRP A 209 -1.54 1.22 17.28
N HIS A 210 -1.43 2.49 17.63
CA HIS A 210 -2.04 3.05 18.83
C HIS A 210 -3.45 3.52 18.50
N GLN A 211 -4.43 2.79 18.98
CA GLN A 211 -5.83 3.21 18.85
C GLN A 211 -6.09 4.47 19.69
N ARG A 212 -7.05 5.24 19.26
CA ARG A 212 -7.58 6.40 20.00
C ARG A 212 -9.09 6.31 19.99
N ASP A 213 -9.70 6.58 21.13
CA ASP A 213 -11.13 6.76 21.21
C ASP A 213 -11.55 7.95 20.31
N GLY A 214 -12.47 7.71 19.39
CA GLY A 214 -12.88 8.70 18.38
C GLY A 214 -13.62 9.91 18.97
N ALA A 215 -14.25 9.74 20.12
CA ALA A 215 -15.05 10.80 20.77
C ALA A 215 -14.20 11.62 21.75
N THR A 216 -13.33 10.96 22.51
CA THR A 216 -12.55 11.59 23.59
C THR A 216 -11.08 11.84 23.23
N GLY A 217 -10.57 11.17 22.21
CA GLY A 217 -9.14 11.15 21.86
C GLY A 217 -8.26 10.39 22.87
N ALA A 218 -8.85 9.71 23.85
CA ALA A 218 -8.13 8.93 24.85
C ALA A 218 -7.34 7.78 24.21
N ALA A 219 -6.25 7.38 24.86
CA ALA A 219 -5.47 6.22 24.40
C ALA A 219 -6.32 4.95 24.55
N GLY A 220 -6.43 4.19 23.45
CA GLY A 220 -7.02 2.86 23.43
C GLY A 220 -5.96 1.77 23.39
N ASP A 221 -6.33 0.60 22.90
CA ASP A 221 -5.45 -0.54 22.78
C ASP A 221 -4.30 -0.33 21.79
N VAL A 222 -3.23 -1.10 21.96
CA VAL A 222 -2.10 -1.12 21.06
C VAL A 222 -2.12 -2.43 20.29
N LEU A 223 -2.43 -2.34 19.00
CA LEU A 223 -2.43 -3.49 18.11
C LEU A 223 -1.09 -3.62 17.40
N GLN A 224 -0.62 -4.85 17.21
CA GLN A 224 0.65 -5.15 16.56
C GLN A 224 0.39 -5.62 15.13
N ARG A 225 0.87 -4.83 14.15
CA ARG A 225 0.78 -5.19 12.73
C ARG A 225 2.07 -5.88 12.30
N TYR A 226 1.94 -7.05 11.70
CA TYR A 226 3.07 -7.71 11.06
C TYR A 226 3.49 -6.94 9.80
N CYS A 227 4.81 -6.76 9.65
CA CYS A 227 5.43 -6.23 8.45
C CYS A 227 6.75 -6.95 8.16
N HIS A 228 6.92 -7.36 6.91
CA HIS A 228 8.20 -7.70 6.30
C HIS A 228 8.73 -6.48 5.56
N VAL A 229 9.78 -5.85 6.05
CA VAL A 229 10.35 -4.66 5.40
C VAL A 229 11.49 -5.07 4.47
N TYR A 230 11.47 -4.55 3.26
CA TYR A 230 12.32 -4.97 2.16
C TYR A 230 13.67 -4.26 2.19
N CYS A 231 14.77 -5.01 2.01
CA CYS A 231 16.09 -4.45 1.73
C CYS A 231 16.18 -3.96 0.28
N GLU A 232 17.17 -3.13 -0.01
CA GLU A 232 17.50 -2.68 -1.38
C GLU A 232 17.64 -3.87 -2.33
N GLY A 233 16.95 -3.81 -3.47
CA GLY A 233 16.96 -4.84 -4.52
C GLY A 233 16.10 -6.07 -4.25
N GLU A 234 15.63 -6.30 -3.02
CA GLU A 234 14.85 -7.50 -2.67
C GLU A 234 13.49 -7.52 -3.39
N LEU A 235 12.75 -6.39 -3.35
CA LEU A 235 11.46 -6.29 -4.05
C LEU A 235 11.64 -6.49 -5.56
N ARG A 236 12.70 -5.91 -6.13
CA ARG A 236 13.03 -6.11 -7.54
C ARG A 236 13.31 -7.58 -7.86
N ALA A 237 14.11 -8.25 -7.04
CA ALA A 237 14.43 -9.66 -7.23
C ALA A 237 13.18 -10.54 -7.17
N LEU A 238 12.29 -10.30 -6.20
CA LEU A 238 11.01 -11.00 -6.06
C LEU A 238 10.15 -10.84 -7.33
N VAL A 239 10.00 -9.61 -7.81
CA VAL A 239 9.17 -9.31 -8.99
C VAL A 239 9.80 -9.90 -10.25
N ALA A 240 11.11 -9.74 -10.44
CA ALA A 240 11.85 -10.25 -11.60
C ALA A 240 11.86 -11.78 -11.69
N ALA A 241 11.75 -12.49 -10.56
CA ALA A 241 11.71 -13.96 -10.53
C ALA A 241 10.37 -14.53 -11.05
N THR A 242 9.34 -13.70 -11.20
CA THR A 242 8.01 -14.16 -11.65
C THR A 242 8.01 -14.37 -13.17
N PRO A 243 7.67 -15.57 -13.68
CA PRO A 243 7.62 -15.83 -15.12
C PRO A 243 6.69 -14.87 -15.87
N GLY A 244 7.12 -14.43 -17.04
CA GLY A 244 6.35 -13.49 -17.87
C GLY A 244 6.37 -12.05 -17.34
N CYS A 245 7.33 -11.71 -16.47
CA CYS A 245 7.53 -10.39 -15.92
C CYS A 245 8.80 -9.72 -16.48
N ARG A 246 8.70 -8.44 -16.79
CA ARG A 246 9.83 -7.56 -17.06
C ARG A 246 9.81 -6.38 -16.10
N VAL A 247 10.83 -6.23 -15.27
CA VAL A 247 11.00 -5.03 -14.45
C VAL A 247 11.37 -3.86 -15.37
N VAL A 248 10.58 -2.79 -15.29
CA VAL A 248 10.73 -1.58 -16.13
C VAL A 248 11.48 -0.49 -15.37
N ASP A 249 11.16 -0.33 -14.08
CA ASP A 249 11.76 0.70 -13.22
C ASP A 249 11.83 0.22 -11.77
N GLU A 250 12.81 0.75 -11.03
CA GLU A 250 12.94 0.56 -9.59
C GLU A 250 13.40 1.87 -8.96
N TYR A 251 12.79 2.26 -7.85
CA TYR A 251 13.18 3.48 -7.14
C TYR A 251 12.78 3.42 -5.66
N TYR A 252 13.42 4.29 -4.88
CA TYR A 252 13.05 4.53 -3.48
C TYR A 252 12.15 5.76 -3.37
N ASP A 253 11.04 5.63 -2.67
CA ASP A 253 10.12 6.74 -2.41
C ASP A 253 9.61 6.71 -0.95
N THR A 254 10.04 7.70 -0.18
CA THR A 254 9.51 8.03 1.14
C THR A 254 9.37 6.80 2.07
N GLY A 255 10.46 6.03 2.20
CA GLY A 255 10.51 4.84 3.06
C GLY A 255 9.93 3.58 2.41
N ASN A 256 9.81 3.55 1.09
CA ASN A 256 9.36 2.38 0.33
C ASN A 256 10.33 2.06 -0.81
N TRP A 257 10.52 0.79 -1.07
CA TRP A 257 11.01 0.30 -2.34
C TRP A 257 9.84 0.15 -3.31
N CYS A 258 10.05 0.59 -4.53
CA CYS A 258 9.02 0.69 -5.54
C CYS A 258 9.49 0.03 -6.82
N VAL A 259 8.66 -0.82 -7.42
CA VAL A 259 8.99 -1.52 -8.67
C VAL A 259 7.85 -1.36 -9.65
N VAL A 260 8.18 -0.91 -10.86
CA VAL A 260 7.28 -0.96 -12.02
C VAL A 260 7.63 -2.19 -12.85
N ALA A 261 6.63 -3.01 -13.12
CA ALA A 261 6.78 -4.22 -13.90
C ALA A 261 5.79 -4.26 -15.06
N GLU A 262 6.17 -4.89 -16.16
CA GLU A 262 5.33 -5.13 -17.32
C GLU A 262 5.14 -6.64 -17.51
N LYS A 263 3.92 -7.03 -17.83
CA LYS A 263 3.65 -8.40 -18.28
C LYS A 263 4.09 -8.58 -19.71
N VAL A 264 5.09 -9.44 -19.91
CA VAL A 264 5.51 -9.89 -21.25
C VAL A 264 4.74 -11.14 -21.61
N GLY A 265 4.11 -11.16 -22.77
CA GLY A 265 3.22 -12.12 -23.39
C GLY A 265 3.07 -13.50 -22.82
#